data_63312e5f66dbb1095b004e6fa1380de9
#
_entry.id   63312e5f66dbb1095b004e6fa1380de9
#
_cell.length_a   1.000
_cell.length_b   1.000
_cell.length_c   1.000
_cell.angle_alpha   90.00
_cell.angle_beta   90.00
_cell.angle_gamma   90.00
#
_symmetry.space_group_name_H-M   'P 1'
#
loop_
_entity.id
_entity.type
_entity.pdbx_description
1 polymer ?
#
loop_
_entity_poly.entity_id
_entity_poly.type
_entity_poly.pdbx_seq_one_letter_code
_entity_poly.pdbx_strand_id
1 'polypeptide(L)'
;MKIGIFTDSYLPYTSGVVRSIETFKEELTNLGHEVYIFAPRYKKNCQKESRVFRFASIPSLTNPDFALAVPFSLHLKPIIKDLKLDLIHVHSPFLLGWVGARYARKEGIPLVFTYHTLYEEYVHYIPLSGTLKKDIVQRLSRD
;
A
#
# COMPACT_ATOMS: atom_id res chain seq x y z
N MET A 1 0.25 -9.05 -18.01
CA MET A 1 -0.50 -7.96 -17.36
C MET A 1 0.47 -7.08 -16.58
N LYS A 2 0.13 -5.80 -16.46
CA LYS A 2 0.83 -4.82 -15.60
C LYS A 2 0.05 -4.67 -14.30
N ILE A 3 0.63 -5.13 -13.21
CA ILE A 3 -0.02 -5.18 -11.89
C ILE A 3 0.64 -4.14 -10.97
N GLY A 4 -0.16 -3.23 -10.42
CA GLY A 4 0.31 -2.25 -9.44
C GLY A 4 -0.05 -2.69 -8.02
N ILE A 5 0.95 -2.97 -7.18
CA ILE A 5 0.76 -3.29 -5.77
C ILE A 5 0.94 -2.02 -4.93
N PHE A 6 -0.10 -1.62 -4.20
CA PHE A 6 -0.06 -0.48 -3.29
C PHE A 6 -0.04 -0.97 -1.84
N THR A 7 0.96 -0.50 -1.09
CA THR A 7 1.18 -0.94 0.30
C THR A 7 1.73 0.17 1.17
N ASP A 8 1.31 0.22 2.44
CA ASP A 8 1.83 1.16 3.44
C ASP A 8 3.10 0.66 4.15
N SER A 9 3.56 -0.56 3.84
CA SER A 9 4.83 -1.09 4.33
C SER A 9 5.54 -1.92 3.27
N TYR A 10 6.84 -1.72 3.13
CA TYR A 10 7.67 -2.48 2.18
C TYR A 10 9.13 -2.46 2.63
N LEU A 11 9.99 -3.22 1.97
CA LEU A 11 11.42 -3.24 2.26
C LEU A 11 12.03 -1.82 2.35
N PRO A 12 12.97 -1.55 3.24
CA PRO A 12 13.70 -2.46 4.13
C PRO A 12 12.94 -2.85 5.43
N TYR A 13 11.75 -2.32 5.67
CA TYR A 13 10.92 -2.77 6.77
C TYR A 13 10.38 -4.17 6.47
N THR A 14 10.54 -5.09 7.42
CA THR A 14 10.13 -6.50 7.27
C THR A 14 8.95 -6.83 8.16
N SER A 15 7.95 -7.48 7.58
CA SER A 15 6.75 -7.95 8.27
C SER A 15 6.11 -9.10 7.49
N GLY A 16 5.09 -9.73 8.05
CA GLY A 16 4.31 -10.74 7.34
C GLY A 16 3.67 -10.20 6.06
N VAL A 17 3.20 -8.95 6.08
CA VAL A 17 2.66 -8.26 4.90
C VAL A 17 3.71 -8.12 3.81
N VAL A 18 4.91 -7.65 4.17
CA VAL A 18 6.00 -7.46 3.21
C VAL A 18 6.44 -8.79 2.60
N ARG A 19 6.54 -9.86 3.39
CA ARG A 19 6.84 -11.21 2.89
C ARG A 19 5.78 -11.68 1.90
N SER A 20 4.51 -11.50 2.21
CA SER A 20 3.41 -11.82 1.31
C SER A 20 3.52 -11.07 -0.02
N ILE A 21 3.82 -9.77 0.03
CA ILE A 21 4.01 -8.95 -1.17
C ILE A 21 5.18 -9.46 -2.02
N GLU A 22 6.31 -9.77 -1.41
CA GLU A 22 7.47 -10.33 -2.14
C GLU A 22 7.13 -11.69 -2.80
N THR A 23 6.40 -12.57 -2.10
CA THR A 23 5.91 -13.81 -2.69
C THR A 23 4.99 -13.56 -3.89
N PHE A 24 4.00 -12.67 -3.77
CA PHE A 24 3.14 -12.29 -4.89
C PHE A 24 3.94 -11.73 -6.07
N LYS A 25 4.89 -10.83 -5.79
CA LYS A 25 5.75 -10.22 -6.81
C LYS A 25 6.56 -11.29 -7.56
N GLU A 26 7.18 -12.21 -6.84
CA GLU A 26 7.98 -13.29 -7.40
C GLU A 26 7.12 -14.22 -8.28
N GLU A 27 6.03 -14.75 -7.73
CA GLU A 27 5.17 -15.68 -8.43
C GLU A 27 4.48 -15.06 -9.65
N LEU A 28 3.97 -13.84 -9.53
CA LEU A 28 3.36 -13.15 -10.66
C LEU A 28 4.39 -12.81 -11.75
N THR A 29 5.64 -12.51 -11.36
CA THR A 29 6.71 -12.27 -12.32
C THR A 29 7.10 -13.58 -13.04
N ASN A 30 7.17 -14.70 -12.32
CA ASN A 30 7.42 -16.03 -12.90
C ASN A 30 6.32 -16.44 -13.89
N LEU A 31 5.09 -16.00 -13.67
CA LEU A 31 3.96 -16.17 -14.58
C LEU A 31 3.99 -15.22 -15.79
N GLY A 32 5.01 -14.38 -15.92
CA GLY A 32 5.18 -13.45 -17.04
C GLY A 32 4.45 -12.11 -16.89
N HIS A 33 4.04 -11.73 -15.68
CA HIS A 33 3.43 -10.43 -15.40
C HIS A 33 4.48 -9.39 -15.03
N GLU A 34 4.17 -8.12 -15.29
CA GLU A 34 4.98 -6.99 -14.83
C GLU A 34 4.41 -6.46 -13.53
N VAL A 35 5.16 -6.56 -12.45
CA VAL A 35 4.72 -6.11 -11.12
C VAL A 35 5.42 -4.81 -10.75
N TYR A 36 4.63 -3.82 -10.37
CA TYR A 36 5.07 -2.49 -9.94
C TYR A 36 4.64 -2.27 -8.49
N ILE A 37 5.58 -1.88 -7.63
CA ILE A 37 5.33 -1.66 -6.20
C ILE A 37 5.26 -0.16 -5.92
N PHE A 38 4.22 0.26 -5.21
CA PHE A 38 4.03 1.62 -4.73
C PHE A 38 4.06 1.60 -3.20
N ALA A 39 5.10 2.17 -2.60
CA ALA A 39 5.42 2.02 -1.19
C ALA A 39 5.98 3.31 -0.57
N PRO A 40 6.05 3.41 0.77
CA PRO A 40 6.71 4.52 1.44
C PRO A 40 8.21 4.57 1.16
N ARG A 41 8.79 5.77 1.24
CA ARG A 41 10.24 5.96 1.25
C ARG A 41 10.75 5.85 2.69
N TYR A 42 11.77 5.04 2.89
CA TYR A 42 12.48 4.91 4.17
C TYR A 42 13.79 5.69 4.15
N LYS A 43 14.23 6.19 5.33
CA LYS A 43 15.51 6.94 5.45
C LYS A 43 16.73 6.07 5.20
N LYS A 44 16.68 4.79 5.60
CA LYS A 44 17.76 3.83 5.43
C LYS A 44 17.70 3.20 4.05
N ASN A 45 18.69 3.48 3.21
CA ASN A 45 19.05 2.75 1.99
C ASN A 45 17.89 2.18 1.16
N CYS A 46 17.05 3.04 0.61
CA CYS A 46 16.25 2.64 -0.52
C CYS A 46 17.17 2.61 -1.75
N GLN A 47 17.79 1.48 -2.02
CA GLN A 47 18.42 1.24 -3.32
C GLN A 47 17.34 1.49 -4.39
N LYS A 48 17.72 2.07 -5.52
CA LYS A 48 16.82 2.19 -6.67
C LYS A 48 16.51 0.76 -7.16
N GLU A 49 15.41 0.23 -6.70
CA GLU A 49 14.89 -1.03 -7.21
C GLU A 49 14.09 -0.77 -8.49
N SER A 50 14.33 -1.60 -9.50
CA SER A 50 13.53 -1.58 -10.71
C SER A 50 12.06 -1.85 -10.37
N ARG A 51 11.15 -1.02 -10.90
CA ARG A 51 9.69 -1.15 -10.71
C ARG A 51 9.19 -0.92 -9.27
N VAL A 52 9.98 -0.28 -8.40
CA VAL A 52 9.53 0.17 -7.08
C VAL A 52 9.48 1.69 -7.03
N PHE A 53 8.30 2.22 -6.81
CA PHE A 53 8.02 3.66 -6.74
C PHE A 53 7.77 4.07 -5.30
N ARG A 54 8.56 5.02 -4.81
CA ARG A 54 8.55 5.43 -3.41
C ARG A 54 7.86 6.79 -3.25
N PHE A 55 6.77 6.78 -2.49
CA PHE A 55 6.11 8.01 -2.03
C PHE A 55 6.95 8.68 -0.94
N ALA A 56 6.97 10.01 -0.93
CA ALA A 56 7.51 10.77 0.18
C ALA A 56 6.87 10.29 1.48
N SER A 57 7.62 10.23 2.55
CA SER A 57 7.13 9.73 3.84
C SER A 57 7.75 10.48 5.00
N ILE A 58 7.06 10.46 6.13
CA ILE A 58 7.53 10.95 7.42
C ILE A 58 7.78 9.75 8.34
N PRO A 59 8.80 9.80 9.22
CA PRO A 59 9.01 8.76 10.22
C PRO A 59 7.80 8.67 11.16
N SER A 60 7.42 7.46 11.52
CA SER A 60 6.41 7.28 12.58
C SER A 60 6.97 7.71 13.92
N LEU A 61 6.15 8.40 14.72
CA LEU A 61 6.53 8.82 16.08
C LEU A 61 6.62 7.65 17.06
N THR A 62 5.87 6.58 16.79
CA THR A 62 5.77 5.39 17.65
C THR A 62 6.73 4.28 17.27
N ASN A 63 7.16 4.23 16.01
CA ASN A 63 8.07 3.23 15.50
C ASN A 63 8.99 3.86 14.45
N PRO A 64 10.25 4.18 14.81
CA PRO A 64 11.19 4.87 13.91
C PRO A 64 11.58 4.05 12.67
N ASP A 65 11.39 2.74 12.69
CA ASP A 65 11.63 1.87 11.53
C ASP A 65 10.44 1.85 10.55
N PHE A 66 9.31 2.43 10.93
CA PHE A 66 8.11 2.54 10.11
C PHE A 66 7.98 3.94 9.52
N ALA A 67 7.62 4.03 8.26
CA ALA A 67 7.43 5.29 7.55
C ALA A 67 5.96 5.45 7.12
N LEU A 68 5.40 6.60 7.44
CA LEU A 68 4.05 6.97 7.01
C LEU A 68 4.14 7.67 5.66
N ALA A 69 3.59 7.07 4.63
CA ALA A 69 3.56 7.69 3.31
C ALA A 69 2.69 8.96 3.29
N VAL A 70 3.16 9.96 2.56
CA VAL A 70 2.32 11.08 2.17
C VAL A 70 1.50 10.63 0.96
N PRO A 71 0.16 10.49 1.06
CA PRO A 71 -0.68 9.88 0.03
C PRO A 71 -0.91 10.81 -1.18
N PHE A 72 0.00 11.72 -1.40
CA PHE A 72 -0.04 12.67 -2.49
C PHE A 72 1.34 12.85 -3.09
N SER A 73 1.45 12.62 -4.41
CA SER A 73 2.69 12.85 -5.14
C SER A 73 2.38 13.37 -6.55
N LEU A 74 2.71 14.62 -6.78
CA LEU A 74 2.63 15.21 -8.12
C LEU A 74 3.58 14.51 -9.09
N HIS A 75 4.71 14.01 -8.59
CA HIS A 75 5.71 13.34 -9.40
C HIS A 75 5.29 11.92 -9.82
N LEU A 76 4.66 11.16 -8.92
CA LEU A 76 4.27 9.78 -9.21
C LEU A 76 2.95 9.67 -9.99
N LYS A 77 2.09 10.68 -9.90
CA LYS A 77 0.80 10.68 -10.61
C LYS A 77 0.92 10.49 -12.13
N PRO A 78 1.79 11.22 -12.87
CA PRO A 78 1.98 10.96 -14.28
C PRO A 78 2.59 9.59 -14.55
N ILE A 79 3.55 9.14 -13.72
CA ILE A 79 4.18 7.83 -13.87
C ILE A 79 3.14 6.71 -13.76
N ILE A 80 2.28 6.74 -12.75
CA ILE A 80 1.21 5.75 -12.58
C ILE A 80 0.28 5.72 -13.79
N LYS A 81 -0.06 6.89 -14.32
CA LYS A 81 -0.90 7.00 -15.51
C LYS A 81 -0.24 6.42 -16.75
N ASP A 82 1.06 6.70 -16.95
CA ASP A 82 1.82 6.25 -18.13
C ASP A 82 2.10 4.74 -18.10
N LEU A 83 2.13 4.13 -16.92
CA LEU A 83 2.29 2.67 -16.76
C LEU A 83 1.13 1.88 -17.37
N LYS A 84 -0.10 2.45 -17.43
CA LYS A 84 -1.31 1.78 -17.93
C LYS A 84 -1.51 0.42 -17.25
N LEU A 85 -1.70 0.46 -15.94
CA LEU A 85 -1.89 -0.74 -15.13
C LEU A 85 -3.18 -1.47 -15.54
N ASP A 86 -3.11 -2.79 -15.64
CA ASP A 86 -4.25 -3.67 -15.94
C ASP A 86 -5.00 -4.09 -14.69
N LEU A 87 -4.32 -4.09 -13.53
CA LEU A 87 -4.88 -4.48 -12.24
C LEU A 87 -4.17 -3.71 -11.12
N ILE A 88 -4.92 -3.34 -10.11
CA ILE A 88 -4.40 -2.79 -8.86
C ILE A 88 -4.67 -3.76 -7.72
N HIS A 89 -3.62 -4.10 -6.98
CA HIS A 89 -3.67 -4.95 -5.82
C HIS A 89 -3.27 -4.16 -4.58
N VAL A 90 -4.16 -4.03 -3.63
CA VAL A 90 -3.98 -3.28 -2.39
C VAL A 90 -3.75 -4.25 -1.23
N HIS A 91 -2.72 -3.99 -0.43
CA HIS A 91 -2.35 -4.82 0.73
C HIS A 91 -2.58 -4.14 2.08
N SER A 92 -3.12 -2.93 2.09
CA SER A 92 -3.46 -2.21 3.32
C SER A 92 -4.66 -1.30 3.09
N PRO A 93 -5.53 -1.09 4.08
CA PRO A 93 -6.67 -0.20 3.97
C PRO A 93 -6.33 1.27 4.30
N PHE A 94 -5.04 1.60 4.43
CA PHE A 94 -4.60 2.92 4.87
C PHE A 94 -4.15 3.81 3.70
N LEU A 95 -3.19 4.69 3.93
CA LEU A 95 -2.80 5.79 3.06
C LEU A 95 -2.58 5.38 1.60
N LEU A 96 -1.63 4.50 1.31
CA LEU A 96 -1.32 4.10 -0.06
C LEU A 96 -2.32 3.08 -0.60
N GLY A 97 -2.90 2.25 0.25
CA GLY A 97 -4.02 1.39 -0.14
C GLY A 97 -5.21 2.20 -0.64
N TRP A 98 -5.56 3.26 0.08
CA TRP A 98 -6.60 4.19 -0.35
C TRP A 98 -6.26 4.92 -1.65
N VAL A 99 -4.98 5.33 -1.84
CA VAL A 99 -4.52 5.91 -3.12
C VAL A 99 -4.73 4.93 -4.27
N GLY A 100 -4.33 3.67 -4.10
CA GLY A 100 -4.51 2.61 -5.10
C GLY A 100 -5.98 2.37 -5.43
N ALA A 101 -6.84 2.23 -4.41
CA ALA A 101 -8.27 2.02 -4.59
C ALA A 101 -8.95 3.21 -5.29
N ARG A 102 -8.60 4.44 -4.91
CA ARG A 102 -9.12 5.65 -5.55
C ARG A 102 -8.70 5.73 -7.02
N TYR A 103 -7.44 5.37 -7.31
CA TYR A 103 -6.93 5.37 -8.68
C TYR A 103 -7.63 4.30 -9.52
N ALA A 104 -7.78 3.08 -9.00
CA ALA A 104 -8.50 1.99 -9.65
C ALA A 104 -9.91 2.42 -10.05
N ARG A 105 -10.65 2.99 -9.11
CA ARG A 105 -12.02 3.49 -9.37
C ARG A 105 -12.06 4.59 -10.43
N LYS A 106 -11.11 5.53 -10.37
CA LYS A 106 -11.06 6.66 -11.30
C LYS A 106 -10.78 6.22 -12.73
N GLU A 107 -9.86 5.29 -12.92
CA GLU A 107 -9.41 4.85 -14.25
C GLU A 107 -10.15 3.58 -14.73
N GLY A 108 -11.11 3.07 -13.93
CA GLY A 108 -11.87 1.86 -14.29
C GLY A 108 -11.03 0.58 -14.28
N ILE A 109 -9.97 0.53 -13.46
CA ILE A 109 -9.06 -0.60 -13.36
C ILE A 109 -9.58 -1.59 -12.30
N PRO A 110 -9.56 -2.92 -12.56
CA PRO A 110 -9.91 -3.92 -11.58
C PRO A 110 -9.08 -3.79 -10.29
N LEU A 111 -9.75 -3.91 -9.14
CA LEU A 111 -9.14 -3.81 -7.82
C LEU A 111 -9.21 -5.15 -7.08
N VAL A 112 -8.08 -5.57 -6.54
CA VAL A 112 -7.97 -6.70 -5.60
C VAL A 112 -7.46 -6.18 -4.26
N PHE A 113 -8.03 -6.66 -3.17
CA PHE A 113 -7.59 -6.34 -1.82
C PHE A 113 -7.23 -7.61 -1.05
N THR A 114 -6.00 -7.70 -0.56
CA THR A 114 -5.59 -8.74 0.38
C THR A 114 -5.67 -8.21 1.81
N TYR A 115 -6.56 -8.79 2.58
CA TYR A 115 -6.79 -8.47 3.98
C TYR A 115 -5.86 -9.29 4.87
N HIS A 116 -4.80 -8.68 5.42
CA HIS A 116 -3.77 -9.38 6.19
C HIS A 116 -4.08 -9.50 7.69
N THR A 117 -4.97 -8.65 8.20
CA THR A 117 -5.20 -8.50 9.64
C THR A 117 -6.66 -8.14 9.88
N LEU A 118 -7.32 -8.83 10.82
CA LEU A 118 -8.63 -8.43 11.33
C LEU A 118 -8.49 -7.13 12.13
N TYR A 119 -8.46 -6.00 11.42
CA TYR A 119 -8.29 -4.67 12.03
C TYR A 119 -9.34 -4.35 13.07
N GLU A 120 -10.53 -4.95 12.96
CA GLU A 120 -11.62 -4.84 13.92
C GLU A 120 -11.21 -5.32 15.32
N GLU A 121 -10.39 -6.36 15.39
CA GLU A 121 -9.86 -6.89 16.66
C GLU A 121 -8.71 -6.06 17.24
N TYR A 122 -8.04 -5.26 16.39
CA TYR A 122 -6.90 -4.42 16.80
C TYR A 122 -7.27 -2.97 17.11
N VAL A 123 -8.52 -2.57 16.88
CA VAL A 123 -9.01 -1.20 17.16
C VAL A 123 -8.84 -0.80 18.62
N HIS A 124 -8.81 -1.76 19.55
CA HIS A 124 -8.62 -1.50 20.97
C HIS A 124 -7.20 -0.97 21.32
N TYR A 125 -6.19 -1.21 20.45
CA TYR A 125 -4.85 -0.66 20.61
C TYR A 125 -4.71 0.79 20.14
N ILE A 126 -5.70 1.33 19.44
CA ILE A 126 -5.68 2.72 19.00
C ILE A 126 -6.22 3.61 20.12
N PRO A 127 -5.47 4.60 20.63
CA PRO A 127 -5.90 5.48 21.71
C PRO A 127 -6.89 6.54 21.19
N LEU A 128 -8.05 6.12 20.70
CA LEU A 128 -9.14 6.98 20.24
C LEU A 128 -10.39 6.73 21.08
N SER A 129 -11.24 7.76 21.22
CA SER A 129 -12.52 7.64 21.92
C SER A 129 -13.43 6.59 21.27
N GLY A 130 -14.19 5.85 22.09
CA GLY A 130 -14.94 4.66 21.68
C GLY A 130 -15.93 4.85 20.51
N THR A 131 -16.46 6.05 20.35
CA THR A 131 -17.40 6.41 19.27
C THR A 131 -16.67 6.51 17.92
N LEU A 132 -15.50 7.14 17.90
CA LEU A 132 -14.67 7.30 16.72
C LEU A 132 -14.11 5.97 16.22
N LYS A 133 -13.85 5.03 17.14
CA LYS A 133 -13.41 3.66 16.80
C LYS A 133 -14.45 2.90 15.98
N LYS A 134 -15.73 2.96 16.41
CA LYS A 134 -16.83 2.30 15.70
C LYS A 134 -17.06 2.88 14.29
N ASP A 135 -16.97 4.20 14.15
CA ASP A 135 -17.16 4.86 12.86
C ASP A 135 -16.04 4.52 11.87
N ILE A 136 -14.78 4.43 12.34
CA ILE A 136 -13.64 4.05 11.50
C ILE A 136 -13.78 2.59 11.04
N VAL A 137 -14.10 1.67 11.96
CA VAL A 137 -14.28 0.25 11.65
C VAL A 137 -15.44 0.04 10.67
N GLN A 138 -16.58 0.72 10.88
CA GLN A 138 -17.72 0.61 9.98
C GLN A 138 -17.45 1.19 8.58
N ARG A 139 -16.59 2.20 8.46
CA ARG A 139 -16.19 2.73 7.15
C ARG A 139 -15.22 1.80 6.43
N LEU A 140 -14.26 1.20 7.16
CA LEU A 140 -13.29 0.24 6.60
C LEU A 140 -13.94 -1.07 6.14
N SER A 141 -15.09 -1.46 6.73
CA SER A 141 -15.80 -2.69 6.36
C SER A 141 -16.90 -2.47 5.30
N ARG A 142 -17.20 -1.25 4.89
CA ARG A 142 -18.24 -0.93 3.88
C ARG A 142 -17.68 -0.54 2.51
N ASP A 143 -16.41 -0.21 2.42
CA ASP A 143 -15.70 0.14 1.18
C ASP A 143 -14.84 -1.03 0.69
#